data_3163d21ad22051037a7f9fc5ec2c5f51
#
_entry.id   3163d21ad22051037a7f9fc5ec2c5f51
#
_cell.length_a   1.000
_cell.length_b   1.000
_cell.length_c   1.000
_cell.angle_alpha   90.00
_cell.angle_beta   90.00
_cell.angle_gamma   90.00
#
_symmetry.space_group_name_H-M   'P 1'
#
loop_
_entity.id
_entity.type
_entity.pdbx_description
1 polymer ?
#
loop_
_entity_poly.entity_id
_entity_poly.type
_entity_poly.pdbx_seq_one_letter_code
_entity_poly.pdbx_strand_id
1 'polypeptide(L)'
;METVGLGFYFEDLPVGRQFKTIGRTITDADITNFINATGMVESMFTDLEFLKTDSDIKGRVSPGALVYTFAEGLLVQSTMQHTGFAFLNMELDIKAPTFSGACSGTRARWWPGCA
;
A
#
# COMPACT_ATOMS: atom_id res chain seq x y z
N MET A 1 29.50 -16.76 0.04
CA MET A 1 28.37 -16.71 1.00
C MET A 1 27.13 -16.37 0.22
N GLU A 2 26.04 -17.11 0.40
CA GLU A 2 24.79 -16.87 -0.28
C GLU A 2 24.03 -15.69 0.36
N THR A 3 23.44 -14.81 -0.47
CA THR A 3 22.55 -13.76 0.01
C THR A 3 21.11 -14.25 -0.09
N VAL A 4 20.41 -14.30 1.04
CA VAL A 4 19.00 -14.71 1.11
C VAL A 4 18.10 -13.48 1.02
N GLY A 5 16.83 -13.69 0.66
CA GLY A 5 15.82 -12.61 0.61
C GLY A 5 15.87 -11.76 -0.66
N LEU A 6 16.48 -12.27 -1.72
CA LEU A 6 16.47 -11.61 -3.03
C LEU A 6 15.08 -11.67 -3.67
N GLY A 7 14.79 -10.68 -4.51
CA GLY A 7 13.54 -10.58 -5.25
C GLY A 7 13.47 -11.48 -6.48
N PHE A 8 12.41 -11.32 -7.26
CA PHE A 8 12.18 -12.06 -8.48
C PHE A 8 12.79 -11.34 -9.68
N TYR A 9 13.41 -12.10 -10.58
CA TYR A 9 13.72 -11.66 -11.93
C TYR A 9 12.56 -11.94 -12.88
N PHE A 10 12.65 -11.42 -14.10
CA PHE A 10 11.63 -11.62 -15.13
C PHE A 10 11.34 -13.11 -15.39
N GLU A 11 12.38 -13.93 -15.40
CA GLU A 11 12.30 -15.37 -15.62
C GLU A 11 11.55 -16.12 -14.50
N ASP A 12 11.51 -15.53 -13.30
CA ASP A 12 10.80 -16.09 -12.14
C ASP A 12 9.30 -15.79 -12.17
N LEU A 13 8.85 -14.94 -13.11
CA LEU A 13 7.50 -14.43 -13.20
C LEU A 13 6.80 -14.91 -14.48
N PRO A 14 6.46 -16.21 -14.60
CA PRO A 14 5.67 -16.67 -15.73
C PRO A 14 4.29 -16.01 -15.76
N VAL A 15 3.77 -15.83 -16.96
CA VAL A 15 2.43 -15.23 -17.17
C VAL A 15 1.38 -15.95 -16.34
N GLY A 16 0.59 -15.18 -15.60
CA GLY A 16 -0.47 -15.72 -14.75
C GLY A 16 -0.02 -16.17 -13.36
N ARG A 17 1.29 -16.12 -13.04
CA ARG A 17 1.75 -16.37 -11.67
C ARG A 17 1.02 -15.45 -10.69
N GLN A 18 0.52 -16.03 -9.62
CA GLN A 18 -0.14 -15.31 -8.54
C GLN A 18 0.59 -15.53 -7.23
N PHE A 19 0.68 -14.50 -6.43
CA PHE A 19 1.23 -14.57 -5.09
C PHE A 19 0.57 -13.53 -4.18
N LYS A 20 0.73 -13.68 -2.89
CA LYS A 20 0.31 -12.70 -1.88
C LYS A 20 1.47 -12.42 -0.93
N THR A 21 1.52 -11.22 -0.42
CA THR A 21 2.45 -10.83 0.63
C THR A 21 1.91 -11.23 2.02
N ILE A 22 2.76 -11.12 3.03
CA ILE A 22 2.28 -11.03 4.41
C ILE A 22 1.40 -9.80 4.58
N GLY A 23 0.53 -9.80 5.60
CA GLY A 23 -0.31 -8.65 5.93
C GLY A 23 0.37 -7.66 6.85
N ARG A 24 -0.15 -6.44 6.86
CA ARG A 24 0.24 -5.41 7.80
C ARG A 24 -1.01 -4.65 8.28
N THR A 25 -1.09 -4.36 9.57
CA THR A 25 -2.14 -3.50 10.12
C THR A 25 -1.79 -2.02 9.91
N ILE A 26 -2.76 -1.24 9.48
CA ILE A 26 -2.64 0.22 9.41
C ILE A 26 -3.02 0.78 10.77
N THR A 27 -2.06 1.41 11.45
CA THR A 27 -2.26 1.98 12.78
C THR A 27 -2.58 3.47 12.72
N ASP A 28 -3.08 4.03 13.83
CA ASP A 28 -3.24 5.49 13.95
C ASP A 28 -1.90 6.23 13.81
N ALA A 29 -0.82 5.66 14.33
CA ALA A 29 0.51 6.22 14.18
C ALA A 29 0.95 6.26 12.70
N ASP A 30 0.65 5.22 11.93
CA ASP A 30 0.94 5.19 10.49
C ASP A 30 0.23 6.33 9.75
N ILE A 31 -1.05 6.55 10.04
CA ILE A 31 -1.84 7.62 9.42
C ILE A 31 -1.26 8.99 9.79
N THR A 32 -0.98 9.21 11.07
CA THR A 32 -0.41 10.47 11.56
C THR A 32 0.95 10.77 10.93
N ASN A 33 1.83 9.78 10.89
CA ASN A 33 3.16 9.93 10.30
C ASN A 33 3.10 10.23 8.79
N PHE A 34 2.20 9.56 8.09
CA PHE A 34 2.01 9.79 6.65
C PHE A 34 1.47 11.19 6.35
N ILE A 35 0.48 11.66 7.11
CA ILE A 35 -0.07 13.00 6.98
C ILE A 35 1.01 14.05 7.23
N ASN A 36 1.80 13.89 8.29
CA ASN A 36 2.88 14.81 8.62
C ASN A 36 3.99 14.81 7.55
N ALA A 37 4.34 13.65 7.02
CA ALA A 37 5.38 13.54 6.00
C ALA A 37 4.96 14.12 4.65
N THR A 38 3.69 14.03 4.29
CA THR A 38 3.16 14.45 2.99
C THR A 38 2.53 15.83 2.99
N GLY A 39 2.20 16.38 4.16
CA GLY A 39 1.44 17.62 4.26
C GLY A 39 -0.05 17.48 3.93
N MET A 40 -0.58 16.27 3.90
CA MET A 40 -2.01 16.01 3.62
C MET A 40 -2.89 16.32 4.83
N VAL A 41 -2.75 17.52 5.38
CA VAL A 41 -3.49 17.99 6.56
C VAL A 41 -4.88 18.42 6.13
N GLU A 42 -5.87 17.62 6.52
CA GLU A 42 -7.28 17.87 6.23
C GLU A 42 -8.12 17.35 7.42
N SER A 43 -9.22 18.03 7.75
CA SER A 43 -10.03 17.70 8.91
C SER A 43 -10.53 16.25 8.93
N MET A 44 -10.80 15.69 7.76
CA MET A 44 -11.18 14.28 7.63
C MET A 44 -10.12 13.31 8.19
N PHE A 45 -8.84 13.71 8.18
CA PHE A 45 -7.74 12.90 8.71
C PHE A 45 -7.28 13.30 10.10
N THR A 46 -7.60 14.53 10.55
CA THR A 46 -6.97 15.14 11.72
C THR A 46 -7.94 15.53 12.84
N ASP A 47 -9.24 15.62 12.55
CA ASP A 47 -10.25 16.08 13.52
C ASP A 47 -11.33 15.02 13.75
N LEU A 48 -11.26 14.37 14.91
CA LEU A 48 -12.22 13.32 15.28
C LEU A 48 -13.62 13.86 15.53
N GLU A 49 -13.76 15.12 15.98
CA GLU A 49 -15.08 15.72 16.17
C GLU A 49 -15.75 16.00 14.83
N PHE A 50 -15.01 16.52 13.85
CA PHE A 50 -15.48 16.67 12.48
C PHE A 50 -16.00 15.34 11.90
N LEU A 51 -15.30 14.24 12.15
CA LEU A 51 -15.73 12.91 11.69
C LEU A 51 -17.05 12.45 12.31
N LYS A 52 -17.36 12.90 13.53
CA LYS A 52 -18.62 12.54 14.20
C LYS A 52 -19.79 13.37 13.73
N THR A 53 -19.58 14.65 13.46
CA THR A 53 -20.65 15.65 13.27
C THR A 53 -20.90 15.97 11.80
N ASP A 54 -19.86 16.25 11.03
CA ASP A 54 -19.96 16.88 9.72
C ASP A 54 -19.49 16.00 8.55
N SER A 55 -18.81 14.89 8.85
CA SER A 55 -18.32 13.97 7.83
C SER A 55 -19.33 12.86 7.48
N ASP A 56 -19.46 12.55 6.21
CA ASP A 56 -20.20 11.38 5.73
C ASP A 56 -19.45 10.09 6.06
N ILE A 57 -18.12 10.15 6.18
CA ILE A 57 -17.29 9.02 6.56
C ILE A 57 -17.13 8.99 8.07
N LYS A 58 -17.64 7.94 8.70
CA LYS A 58 -17.54 7.76 10.15
C LYS A 58 -16.36 6.87 10.52
N GLY A 59 -15.46 7.41 11.32
CA GLY A 59 -14.24 6.76 11.77
C GLY A 59 -12.99 7.32 11.11
N ARG A 60 -11.83 6.97 11.66
CA ARG A 60 -10.54 7.47 11.18
C ARG A 60 -10.13 6.76 9.90
N VAL A 61 -10.38 7.40 8.77
CA VAL A 61 -10.03 6.88 7.45
C VAL A 61 -8.55 7.10 7.17
N SER A 62 -7.95 6.13 6.50
CA SER A 62 -6.59 6.23 5.97
C SER A 62 -6.60 6.91 4.60
N PRO A 63 -5.67 7.83 4.31
CA PRO A 63 -5.47 8.30 2.94
C PRO A 63 -5.26 7.12 1.97
N GLY A 64 -5.89 7.17 0.81
CA GLY A 64 -5.74 6.10 -0.19
C GLY A 64 -4.29 5.91 -0.65
N ALA A 65 -3.54 7.00 -0.73
CA ALA A 65 -2.12 6.96 -1.05
C ALA A 65 -1.29 6.20 0.01
N LEU A 66 -1.63 6.28 1.30
CA LEU A 66 -0.99 5.50 2.35
C LEU A 66 -1.21 4.00 2.13
N VAL A 67 -2.44 3.60 1.84
CA VAL A 67 -2.79 2.20 1.60
C VAL A 67 -2.00 1.65 0.42
N TYR A 68 -1.95 2.38 -0.68
CA TYR A 68 -1.15 2.03 -1.84
C TYR A 68 0.34 1.94 -1.50
N THR A 69 0.87 2.93 -0.79
CA THR A 69 2.30 2.98 -0.41
C THR A 69 2.68 1.77 0.45
N PHE A 70 1.81 1.36 1.36
CA PHE A 70 2.04 0.16 2.16
C PHE A 70 1.96 -1.12 1.33
N ALA A 71 1.04 -1.19 0.38
CA ALA A 71 0.96 -2.31 -0.55
C ALA A 71 2.24 -2.43 -1.40
N GLU A 72 2.73 -1.31 -1.93
CA GLU A 72 4.00 -1.26 -2.65
C GLU A 72 5.18 -1.65 -1.76
N GLY A 73 5.23 -1.15 -0.53
CA GLY A 73 6.27 -1.51 0.44
C GLY A 73 6.33 -3.01 0.71
N LEU A 74 5.18 -3.66 0.86
CA LEU A 74 5.11 -5.12 1.03
C LEU A 74 5.59 -5.87 -0.22
N LEU A 75 5.28 -5.37 -1.41
CA LEU A 75 5.79 -5.93 -2.66
C LEU A 75 7.30 -5.77 -2.80
N VAL A 76 7.81 -4.57 -2.58
CA VAL A 76 9.25 -4.26 -2.66
C VAL A 76 10.03 -5.15 -1.70
N GLN A 77 9.58 -5.22 -0.45
CA GLN A 77 10.24 -6.02 0.58
C GLN A 77 10.31 -7.51 0.23
N SER A 78 9.26 -8.05 -0.36
CA SER A 78 9.13 -9.49 -0.60
C SER A 78 9.59 -9.95 -1.98
N THR A 79 9.61 -9.05 -2.98
CA THR A 79 9.79 -9.47 -4.38
C THR A 79 10.82 -8.67 -5.17
N MET A 80 11.32 -7.55 -4.66
CA MET A 80 12.12 -6.62 -5.45
C MET A 80 13.52 -6.35 -4.88
N GLN A 81 13.97 -7.09 -3.86
CA GLN A 81 15.31 -6.90 -3.31
C GLN A 81 16.37 -7.25 -4.37
N HIS A 82 17.19 -6.26 -4.71
CA HIS A 82 18.24 -6.31 -5.74
C HIS A 82 17.76 -6.54 -7.19
N THR A 83 16.43 -6.61 -7.41
CA THR A 83 15.85 -6.85 -8.75
C THR A 83 14.96 -5.71 -9.24
N GLY A 84 14.47 -4.85 -8.33
CA GLY A 84 13.72 -3.66 -8.68
C GLY A 84 14.62 -2.59 -9.31
N PHE A 85 14.18 -2.01 -10.42
CA PHE A 85 14.97 -1.02 -11.15
C PHE A 85 14.35 0.38 -11.12
N ALA A 86 13.11 0.52 -11.60
CA ALA A 86 12.45 1.81 -11.69
C ALA A 86 10.94 1.67 -11.62
N PHE A 87 10.29 2.67 -11.02
CA PHE A 87 8.85 2.83 -11.09
C PHE A 87 8.51 3.63 -12.34
N LEU A 88 7.77 3.03 -13.27
CA LEU A 88 7.48 3.65 -14.56
C LEU A 88 6.05 4.15 -14.68
N ASN A 89 5.09 3.37 -14.23
CA ASN A 89 3.68 3.68 -14.38
C ASN A 89 2.83 2.90 -13.40
N MET A 90 1.71 3.46 -12.98
CA MET A 90 0.65 2.74 -12.28
C MET A 90 -0.72 3.26 -12.67
N GLU A 91 -1.71 2.39 -12.55
CA GLU A 91 -3.12 2.73 -12.57
C GLU A 91 -3.74 2.26 -11.26
N LEU A 92 -4.43 3.16 -10.56
CA LEU A 92 -4.98 2.90 -9.23
C LEU A 92 -6.49 3.15 -9.23
N ASP A 93 -7.24 2.15 -8.80
CA ASP A 93 -8.68 2.24 -8.62
C ASP A 93 -9.05 1.88 -7.18
N ILE A 94 -9.44 2.88 -6.41
CA ILE A 94 -9.79 2.74 -4.99
C ILE A 94 -11.29 2.44 -4.89
N LYS A 95 -11.63 1.24 -4.45
CA LYS A 95 -13.01 0.75 -4.39
C LYS A 95 -13.74 1.10 -3.09
N ALA A 96 -13.02 1.24 -2.00
CA ALA A 96 -13.61 1.49 -0.68
C ALA A 96 -12.62 2.19 0.25
N PRO A 97 -13.11 2.94 1.26
CA PRO A 97 -12.24 3.53 2.26
C PRO A 97 -11.60 2.43 3.14
N THR A 98 -10.40 2.72 3.62
CA THR A 98 -9.69 1.88 4.59
C THR A 98 -9.54 2.65 5.89
N PHE A 99 -9.87 2.00 7.00
CA PHE A 99 -9.85 2.63 8.32
C PHE A 99 -8.65 2.16 9.15
N SER A 100 -8.30 2.95 10.16
CA SER A 100 -7.35 2.54 11.20
C SER A 100 -7.76 1.19 11.80
N GLY A 101 -6.78 0.31 12.01
CA GLY A 101 -7.01 -1.07 12.47
C GLY A 101 -7.24 -2.10 11.35
N ALA A 102 -7.45 -1.65 10.11
CA ALA A 102 -7.57 -2.56 8.97
C ALA A 102 -6.24 -3.25 8.65
N CYS A 103 -6.32 -4.50 8.24
CA CYS A 103 -5.14 -5.22 7.74
C CYS A 103 -5.00 -5.02 6.22
N SER A 104 -3.84 -4.56 5.81
CA SER A 104 -3.45 -4.44 4.40
C SER A 104 -2.57 -5.63 4.02
N GLY A 105 -2.84 -6.19 2.87
CA GLY A 105 -1.99 -7.21 2.25
C GLY A 105 -2.14 -7.10 0.74
N THR A 106 -1.11 -7.52 0.02
CA THR A 106 -1.10 -7.40 -1.44
C THR A 106 -1.28 -8.77 -2.08
N ARG A 107 -2.23 -8.85 -3.02
CA ARG A 107 -2.34 -9.96 -3.96
C ARG A 107 -1.90 -9.46 -5.33
N ALA A 108 -0.97 -10.14 -5.92
CA ALA A 108 -0.42 -9.78 -7.22
C ALA A 108 -0.66 -10.89 -8.24
N ARG A 109 -0.94 -10.48 -9.48
CA ARG A 109 -0.96 -11.37 -10.63
C ARG A 109 -0.07 -10.76 -11.70
N TRP A 110 0.88 -11.54 -12.18
CA TRP A 110 1.73 -11.11 -13.28
C TRP A 110 0.95 -11.07 -14.59
N TRP A 111 1.01 -9.93 -15.26
CA TRP A 111 0.33 -9.70 -16.54
C TRP A 111 1.31 -9.06 -17.54
N PRO A 112 1.53 -9.63 -18.70
CA PRO A 112 2.55 -9.18 -19.65
C PRO A 112 2.13 -7.95 -20.48
N GLY A 113 0.90 -7.50 -20.37
CA GLY A 113 0.37 -6.42 -21.21
C GLY A 113 0.85 -5.01 -20.86
N CYS A 114 1.71 -4.86 -19.85
CA CYS A 114 2.25 -3.58 -19.39
C CYS A 114 3.74 -3.41 -19.73
N ALA A 115 4.23 -4.16 -20.64
CA ALA A 115 5.61 -4.02 -21.11
C ALA A 115 5.75 -2.85 -22.08
#